data_6e4b5785f1fdbe42442f85d342239381
#
_entry.id   6e4b5785f1fdbe42442f85d342239381
#
_cell.length_a   1.000
_cell.length_b   1.000
_cell.length_c   1.000
_cell.angle_alpha   90.00
_cell.angle_beta   90.00
_cell.angle_gamma   90.00
#
_symmetry.space_group_name_H-M   'P 1'
#
loop_
_entity.id
_entity.type
_entity.pdbx_description
1 polymer ?
#
loop_
_entity_poly.entity_id
_entity_poly.type
_entity_poly.pdbx_seq_one_letter_code
_entity_poly.pdbx_strand_id
1 'polypeptide(L)'
;MRRFGASFGAEEAEEMMMMTMEGMMDKGVLDDIIRRLLEGKGGKQVQLSEAEIRQLCVNARQIFLSQPNLLEVRAPVRICGDIHGQYQDLLRLFEYGGYPPSATYLFLGDYVDRGKQSLETICLLLAYKIRYPDKIFLLRGNHEDAKINRIYGFYDECKRRFNVRLWKIFTECFNCLPVAALIDEKILCMHGGCHRNNGLLCDLLWSDPDARIEGWAESDRGVSCTFGADKVIEFLDKNELDLICRGHQVVEDGYEFFAKRRLVTIFSAPNYGGEFDNAGALLSVDEGLVCSFEILKPVDNKASPSGSNSSKLTLKKLPKTGKN
;
A
#
# COMPACT_ATOMS: atom_id res chain seq x y z
N MET A 1 -30.32 -5.86 -15.31
CA MET A 1 -29.05 -6.36 -15.83
C MET A 1 -28.74 -5.66 -17.15
N ARG A 2 -27.91 -4.61 -17.16
CA ARG A 2 -27.34 -4.03 -18.38
C ARG A 2 -25.84 -4.31 -18.34
N ARG A 3 -25.37 -5.12 -19.28
CA ARG A 3 -23.95 -5.41 -19.52
C ARG A 3 -23.32 -4.12 -20.06
N PHE A 4 -22.41 -3.50 -19.31
CA PHE A 4 -21.45 -2.56 -19.85
C PHE A 4 -20.30 -3.37 -20.46
N GLY A 5 -20.47 -3.72 -21.74
CA GLY A 5 -19.37 -4.22 -22.58
C GLY A 5 -18.62 -2.99 -23.13
N ALA A 6 -17.47 -2.67 -22.57
CA ALA A 6 -16.51 -1.85 -23.27
C ALA A 6 -15.97 -2.68 -24.45
N SER A 7 -16.26 -2.30 -25.69
CA SER A 7 -15.62 -2.87 -26.88
C SER A 7 -14.19 -2.36 -26.91
N PHE A 8 -13.24 -3.21 -26.53
CA PHE A 8 -11.83 -2.99 -26.83
C PHE A 8 -11.64 -3.04 -28.34
N GLY A 9 -10.87 -2.09 -28.89
CA GLY A 9 -10.49 -2.11 -30.32
C GLY A 9 -9.66 -3.37 -30.64
N ALA A 10 -9.73 -3.83 -31.89
CA ALA A 10 -9.00 -5.05 -32.33
C ALA A 10 -7.48 -4.93 -32.08
N GLU A 11 -6.91 -3.75 -32.22
CA GLU A 11 -5.49 -3.45 -31.92
C GLU A 11 -5.16 -3.59 -30.42
N GLU A 12 -6.07 -3.15 -29.50
CA GLU A 12 -5.90 -3.30 -28.07
C GLU A 12 -6.02 -4.78 -27.63
N ALA A 13 -6.88 -5.54 -28.31
CA ALA A 13 -7.03 -6.98 -28.07
C ALA A 13 -5.83 -7.79 -28.57
N GLU A 14 -5.27 -7.46 -29.74
CA GLU A 14 -4.03 -8.07 -30.26
C GLU A 14 -2.81 -7.71 -29.39
N GLU A 15 -2.74 -6.49 -28.92
CA GLU A 15 -1.64 -6.04 -28.05
C GLU A 15 -1.71 -6.70 -26.67
N MET A 16 -2.92 -6.87 -26.12
CA MET A 16 -3.16 -7.63 -24.89
C MET A 16 -2.87 -9.13 -25.06
N MET A 17 -3.15 -9.69 -26.22
CA MET A 17 -2.84 -11.09 -26.54
C MET A 17 -1.32 -11.28 -26.73
N MET A 18 -0.60 -10.35 -27.34
CA MET A 18 0.86 -10.37 -27.38
C MET A 18 1.48 -10.21 -25.98
N MET A 19 0.92 -9.37 -25.11
CA MET A 19 1.34 -9.23 -23.73
C MET A 19 1.18 -10.50 -22.89
N THR A 20 0.14 -11.30 -23.14
CA THR A 20 -0.07 -12.60 -22.46
C THR A 20 0.86 -13.69 -22.97
N MET A 21 1.46 -13.52 -24.15
CA MET A 21 2.44 -14.46 -24.71
C MET A 21 3.89 -14.14 -24.31
N GLU A 22 4.18 -12.98 -23.76
CA GLU A 22 5.46 -12.70 -23.10
C GLU A 22 5.52 -13.51 -21.80
N GLY A 23 6.32 -14.58 -21.77
CA GLY A 23 6.48 -15.45 -20.62
C GLY A 23 6.86 -14.70 -19.34
N MET A 24 6.74 -15.39 -18.19
CA MET A 24 7.15 -14.84 -16.88
C MET A 24 8.61 -14.32 -16.96
N MET A 25 8.84 -13.13 -16.39
CA MET A 25 10.19 -12.55 -16.32
C MET A 25 11.18 -13.51 -15.69
N ASP A 26 12.35 -13.64 -16.32
CA ASP A 26 13.44 -14.43 -15.77
C ASP A 26 13.90 -13.90 -14.41
N LYS A 27 14.22 -14.81 -13.50
CA LYS A 27 14.65 -14.46 -12.14
C LYS A 27 15.91 -13.62 -12.12
N GLY A 28 16.86 -13.87 -13.04
CA GLY A 28 18.09 -13.09 -13.16
C GLY A 28 17.83 -11.65 -13.59
N VAL A 29 16.89 -11.45 -14.52
CA VAL A 29 16.45 -10.11 -14.93
C VAL A 29 15.78 -9.37 -13.78
N LEU A 30 14.93 -10.04 -13.00
CA LEU A 30 14.29 -9.45 -11.82
C LEU A 30 15.32 -9.08 -10.74
N ASP A 31 16.28 -9.96 -10.48
CA ASP A 31 17.35 -9.72 -9.50
C ASP A 31 18.25 -8.53 -9.94
N ASP A 32 18.51 -8.36 -11.25
CA ASP A 32 19.21 -7.19 -11.78
C ASP A 32 18.41 -5.90 -11.64
N ILE A 33 17.12 -5.91 -11.97
CA ILE A 33 16.22 -4.75 -11.78
C ILE A 33 16.18 -4.34 -10.30
N ILE A 34 15.99 -5.31 -9.38
CA ILE A 34 15.98 -5.05 -7.95
C ILE A 34 17.31 -4.45 -7.50
N ARG A 35 18.45 -5.02 -7.93
CA ARG A 35 19.79 -4.51 -7.60
C ARG A 35 19.97 -3.06 -8.05
N ARG A 36 19.64 -2.73 -9.31
CA ARG A 36 19.74 -1.35 -9.85
C ARG A 36 18.85 -0.37 -9.10
N LEU A 37 17.63 -0.78 -8.73
CA LEU A 37 16.72 0.03 -7.92
C LEU A 37 17.31 0.28 -6.53
N LEU A 38 17.84 -0.73 -5.86
CA LEU A 38 18.44 -0.60 -4.53
C LEU A 38 19.74 0.23 -4.53
N GLU A 39 20.49 0.24 -5.64
CA GLU A 39 21.69 1.08 -5.83
C GLU A 39 21.33 2.57 -6.02
N GLY A 40 20.09 2.91 -6.36
CA GLY A 40 19.58 4.28 -6.54
C GLY A 40 19.45 5.09 -5.24
N LYS A 41 20.24 4.76 -4.20
CA LYS A 41 20.29 5.50 -2.93
C LYS A 41 20.73 6.96 -3.16
N GLY A 42 20.21 7.86 -2.32
CA GLY A 42 20.58 9.29 -2.36
C GLY A 42 19.78 10.13 -3.37
N GLY A 43 18.57 9.69 -3.74
CA GLY A 43 17.65 10.48 -4.57
C GLY A 43 17.95 10.48 -6.07
N LYS A 44 18.89 9.66 -6.53
CA LYS A 44 19.18 9.52 -7.96
C LYS A 44 18.05 8.73 -8.65
N GLN A 45 17.64 9.20 -9.82
CA GLN A 45 16.73 8.45 -10.69
C GLN A 45 17.38 7.15 -11.14
N VAL A 46 16.66 6.05 -11.01
CA VAL A 46 17.12 4.75 -11.53
C VAL A 46 16.72 4.64 -12.99
N GLN A 47 17.67 4.24 -13.83
CA GLN A 47 17.45 4.04 -15.27
C GLN A 47 16.90 2.61 -15.48
N LEU A 48 15.56 2.51 -15.61
CA LEU A 48 14.90 1.34 -16.16
C LEU A 48 14.43 1.65 -17.58
N SER A 49 14.46 0.68 -18.46
CA SER A 49 13.88 0.81 -19.79
C SER A 49 12.34 0.73 -19.73
N GLU A 50 11.67 1.31 -20.72
CA GLU A 50 10.21 1.19 -20.84
C GLU A 50 9.77 -0.27 -20.96
N ALA A 51 10.55 -1.10 -21.67
CA ALA A 51 10.28 -2.53 -21.83
C ALA A 51 10.33 -3.28 -20.49
N GLU A 52 11.32 -3.01 -19.63
CA GLU A 52 11.41 -3.61 -18.30
C GLU A 52 10.22 -3.22 -17.44
N ILE A 53 9.85 -1.93 -17.43
CA ILE A 53 8.70 -1.45 -16.63
C ILE A 53 7.40 -2.08 -17.14
N ARG A 54 7.21 -2.16 -18.45
CA ARG A 54 6.06 -2.82 -19.06
C ARG A 54 5.98 -4.28 -18.62
N GLN A 55 7.07 -5.02 -18.68
CA GLN A 55 7.11 -6.42 -18.24
C GLN A 55 6.80 -6.58 -16.77
N LEU A 56 7.30 -5.68 -15.90
CA LEU A 56 6.93 -5.66 -14.47
C LEU A 56 5.41 -5.51 -14.29
N CYS A 57 4.79 -4.56 -14.97
CA CYS A 57 3.34 -4.35 -14.89
C CYS A 57 2.54 -5.57 -15.38
N VAL A 58 2.93 -6.15 -16.52
CA VAL A 58 2.24 -7.31 -17.12
C VAL A 58 2.34 -8.53 -16.21
N ASN A 59 3.54 -8.84 -15.71
CA ASN A 59 3.76 -10.00 -14.85
C ASN A 59 3.06 -9.82 -13.49
N ALA A 60 3.15 -8.65 -12.87
CA ALA A 60 2.46 -8.36 -11.61
C ALA A 60 0.95 -8.45 -11.78
N ARG A 61 0.39 -7.93 -12.89
CA ARG A 61 -1.03 -8.02 -13.22
C ARG A 61 -1.51 -9.48 -13.26
N GLN A 62 -0.74 -10.39 -13.86
CA GLN A 62 -1.09 -11.83 -13.89
C GLN A 62 -1.14 -12.42 -12.48
N ILE A 63 -0.19 -12.05 -11.62
CA ILE A 63 -0.19 -12.49 -10.21
C ILE A 63 -1.42 -11.95 -9.49
N PHE A 64 -1.76 -10.66 -9.63
CA PHE A 64 -2.93 -10.07 -8.99
C PHE A 64 -4.24 -10.71 -9.45
N LEU A 65 -4.37 -11.01 -10.74
CA LEU A 65 -5.54 -11.69 -11.30
C LEU A 65 -5.70 -13.14 -10.81
N SER A 66 -4.60 -13.79 -10.40
CA SER A 66 -4.65 -15.15 -9.83
C SER A 66 -4.95 -15.16 -8.33
N GLN A 67 -4.97 -13.99 -7.68
CA GLN A 67 -5.23 -13.83 -6.24
C GLN A 67 -6.67 -13.39 -5.98
N PRO A 68 -7.26 -13.74 -4.82
CA PRO A 68 -8.56 -13.21 -4.42
C PRO A 68 -8.44 -11.71 -4.06
N ASN A 69 -9.58 -10.98 -4.10
CA ASN A 69 -9.62 -9.58 -3.66
C ASN A 69 -9.45 -9.39 -2.15
N LEU A 70 -9.75 -10.41 -1.36
CA LEU A 70 -9.41 -10.51 0.06
C LEU A 70 -8.27 -11.52 0.18
N LEU A 71 -7.08 -11.05 0.48
CA LEU A 71 -5.90 -11.89 0.67
C LEU A 71 -5.91 -12.55 2.05
N GLU A 72 -5.46 -13.78 2.14
CA GLU A 72 -5.14 -14.43 3.40
C GLU A 72 -3.63 -14.36 3.63
N VAL A 73 -3.22 -13.71 4.72
CA VAL A 73 -1.82 -13.51 5.07
C VAL A 73 -1.55 -14.12 6.44
N ARG A 74 -0.41 -14.76 6.58
CA ARG A 74 0.02 -15.34 7.87
C ARG A 74 1.09 -14.48 8.52
N ALA A 75 0.99 -14.33 9.83
CA ALA A 75 2.06 -13.77 10.64
C ALA A 75 3.28 -14.73 10.68
N PRO A 76 4.52 -14.22 10.84
CA PRO A 76 4.85 -12.82 11.08
C PRO A 76 4.81 -11.99 9.80
N VAL A 77 4.29 -10.75 9.89
CA VAL A 77 4.16 -9.83 8.75
C VAL A 77 4.41 -8.39 9.18
N ARG A 78 4.96 -7.60 8.28
CA ARG A 78 5.17 -6.16 8.42
C ARG A 78 4.19 -5.40 7.56
N ILE A 79 3.53 -4.41 8.15
CA ILE A 79 2.47 -3.64 7.49
C ILE A 79 2.98 -2.21 7.30
N CYS A 80 2.93 -1.73 6.05
CA CYS A 80 3.25 -0.37 5.67
C CYS A 80 1.99 0.33 5.15
N GLY A 81 1.77 1.56 5.57
CA GLY A 81 0.76 2.46 5.00
C GLY A 81 1.28 3.16 3.75
N ASP A 82 0.76 4.35 3.51
CA ASP A 82 1.02 5.20 2.35
C ASP A 82 2.52 5.49 2.17
N ILE A 83 3.00 5.39 0.94
CA ILE A 83 4.40 5.66 0.56
C ILE A 83 4.52 6.90 -0.32
N HIS A 84 3.55 7.11 -1.22
CA HIS A 84 3.43 8.29 -2.07
C HIS A 84 4.73 8.71 -2.78
N GLY A 85 5.40 7.78 -3.46
CA GLY A 85 6.61 8.09 -4.23
C GLY A 85 7.79 8.60 -3.39
N GLN A 86 7.76 8.45 -2.06
CA GLN A 86 8.86 8.75 -1.15
C GLN A 86 9.85 7.57 -1.11
N TYR A 87 10.52 7.34 -2.24
CA TYR A 87 11.34 6.16 -2.50
C TYR A 87 12.44 5.95 -1.46
N GLN A 88 13.08 7.03 -0.99
CA GLN A 88 14.14 6.92 0.01
C GLN A 88 13.61 6.42 1.36
N ASP A 89 12.37 6.79 1.70
CA ASP A 89 11.71 6.33 2.91
C ASP A 89 11.27 4.87 2.78
N LEU A 90 10.83 4.42 1.59
CA LEU A 90 10.61 2.99 1.31
C LEU A 90 11.90 2.16 1.53
N LEU A 91 13.05 2.65 1.08
CA LEU A 91 14.34 1.96 1.33
C LEU A 91 14.67 1.90 2.82
N ARG A 92 14.41 2.98 3.57
CA ARG A 92 14.56 2.99 5.03
C ARG A 92 13.62 1.99 5.71
N LEU A 93 12.36 1.87 5.26
CA LEU A 93 11.43 0.83 5.77
C LEU A 93 12.02 -0.56 5.62
N PHE A 94 12.62 -0.87 4.47
CA PHE A 94 13.31 -2.16 4.27
C PHE A 94 14.60 -2.30 5.10
N GLU A 95 15.34 -1.21 5.35
CA GLU A 95 16.51 -1.23 6.24
C GLU A 95 16.11 -1.55 7.69
N TYR A 96 15.00 -1.01 8.19
CA TYR A 96 14.48 -1.31 9.53
C TYR A 96 13.80 -2.67 9.59
N GLY A 97 12.93 -2.94 8.64
CA GLY A 97 12.12 -4.14 8.60
C GLY A 97 12.83 -5.39 8.06
N GLY A 98 13.97 -5.26 7.40
CA GLY A 98 14.64 -6.32 6.65
C GLY A 98 14.14 -6.42 5.21
N TYR A 99 15.08 -6.64 4.29
CA TYR A 99 14.75 -6.76 2.87
C TYR A 99 14.07 -8.09 2.55
N PRO A 100 13.11 -8.11 1.57
CA PRO A 100 12.62 -9.38 1.04
C PRO A 100 13.74 -10.23 0.46
N PRO A 101 13.73 -11.58 0.62
CA PRO A 101 12.66 -12.39 1.20
C PRO A 101 12.78 -12.65 2.71
N SER A 102 13.71 -11.98 3.44
CA SER A 102 13.95 -12.24 4.88
C SER A 102 12.76 -11.82 5.75
N ALA A 103 11.90 -10.93 5.25
CA ALA A 103 10.69 -10.49 5.90
C ALA A 103 9.49 -10.52 4.94
N THR A 104 8.30 -10.73 5.50
CA THR A 104 7.02 -10.66 4.78
C THR A 104 6.42 -9.27 4.96
N TYR A 105 5.91 -8.67 3.89
CA TYR A 105 5.33 -7.33 3.90
C TYR A 105 3.91 -7.31 3.34
N LEU A 106 3.07 -6.53 3.97
CA LEU A 106 1.76 -6.10 3.48
C LEU A 106 1.76 -4.58 3.36
N PHE A 107 1.55 -4.06 2.15
CA PHE A 107 1.41 -2.64 1.87
C PHE A 107 -0.06 -2.32 1.66
N LEU A 108 -0.53 -1.25 2.30
CA LEU A 108 -1.95 -0.89 2.33
C LEU A 108 -2.40 -0.03 1.15
N GLY A 109 -1.51 0.29 0.20
CA GLY A 109 -1.80 1.11 -0.98
C GLY A 109 -1.09 2.47 -0.96
N ASP A 110 -1.49 3.32 -1.90
CA ASP A 110 -0.95 4.68 -2.11
C ASP A 110 0.57 4.71 -2.31
N TYR A 111 1.00 3.99 -3.35
CA TYR A 111 2.42 3.90 -3.74
C TYR A 111 2.90 5.11 -4.50
N VAL A 112 1.99 5.73 -5.27
CA VAL A 112 2.27 6.78 -6.25
C VAL A 112 1.71 8.13 -5.83
N ASP A 113 2.02 9.17 -6.60
CA ASP A 113 1.61 10.57 -6.39
C ASP A 113 2.35 11.28 -5.25
N ARG A 114 2.28 12.60 -5.22
CA ARG A 114 2.82 13.52 -4.21
C ARG A 114 4.35 13.56 -4.14
N GLY A 115 5.00 12.42 -4.00
CA GLY A 115 6.45 12.29 -3.96
C GLY A 115 7.10 12.39 -5.34
N LYS A 116 8.44 12.39 -5.37
CA LYS A 116 9.23 12.69 -6.58
C LYS A 116 9.67 11.43 -7.34
N GLN A 117 9.51 10.25 -6.76
CA GLN A 117 10.04 8.98 -7.27
C GLN A 117 8.97 7.86 -7.21
N SER A 118 7.77 8.14 -7.76
CA SER A 118 6.68 7.16 -7.82
C SER A 118 7.05 5.97 -8.69
N LEU A 119 7.76 6.19 -9.79
CA LEU A 119 8.19 5.10 -10.69
C LEU A 119 9.16 4.14 -10.00
N GLU A 120 10.17 4.64 -9.29
CA GLU A 120 11.09 3.79 -8.53
C GLU A 120 10.35 3.01 -7.44
N THR A 121 9.47 3.69 -6.71
CA THR A 121 8.66 3.09 -5.63
C THR A 121 7.86 1.92 -6.16
N ILE A 122 7.01 2.15 -7.16
CA ILE A 122 6.14 1.09 -7.65
C ILE A 122 6.90 -0.01 -8.39
N CYS A 123 7.94 0.33 -9.17
CA CYS A 123 8.74 -0.68 -9.87
C CYS A 123 9.47 -1.62 -8.90
N LEU A 124 10.01 -1.11 -7.77
CA LEU A 124 10.64 -1.96 -6.77
C LEU A 124 9.63 -2.90 -6.11
N LEU A 125 8.45 -2.39 -5.75
CA LEU A 125 7.39 -3.20 -5.14
C LEU A 125 6.86 -4.27 -6.11
N LEU A 126 6.65 -3.94 -7.39
CA LEU A 126 6.24 -4.91 -8.42
C LEU A 126 7.34 -5.96 -8.67
N ALA A 127 8.60 -5.55 -8.74
CA ALA A 127 9.72 -6.48 -8.92
C ALA A 127 9.82 -7.47 -7.75
N TYR A 128 9.70 -6.97 -6.51
CA TYR A 128 9.64 -7.84 -5.33
C TYR A 128 8.40 -8.75 -5.32
N LYS A 129 7.23 -8.23 -5.73
CA LYS A 129 5.99 -9.04 -5.84
C LYS A 129 6.15 -10.20 -6.82
N ILE A 130 6.75 -9.95 -7.97
CA ILE A 130 6.99 -10.99 -8.98
C ILE A 130 8.03 -11.98 -8.49
N ARG A 131 9.10 -11.49 -7.86
CA ARG A 131 10.22 -12.31 -7.42
C ARG A 131 9.91 -13.18 -6.20
N TYR A 132 9.07 -12.65 -5.28
CA TYR A 132 8.72 -13.26 -3.99
C TYR A 132 7.21 -13.10 -3.72
N PRO A 133 6.32 -13.75 -4.50
CA PRO A 133 4.87 -13.52 -4.45
C PRO A 133 4.23 -13.83 -3.09
N ASP A 134 4.84 -14.75 -2.32
CA ASP A 134 4.36 -15.15 -0.98
C ASP A 134 4.98 -14.32 0.16
N LYS A 135 5.81 -13.33 -0.17
CA LYS A 135 6.48 -12.45 0.79
C LYS A 135 6.07 -10.98 0.65
N ILE A 136 5.51 -10.60 -0.48
CA ILE A 136 5.09 -9.23 -0.76
C ILE A 136 3.61 -9.23 -1.13
N PHE A 137 2.82 -8.55 -0.32
CA PHE A 137 1.39 -8.36 -0.52
C PHE A 137 1.12 -6.86 -0.74
N LEU A 138 0.46 -6.54 -1.84
CA LEU A 138 0.16 -5.17 -2.23
C LEU A 138 -1.35 -5.00 -2.32
N LEU A 139 -1.92 -4.09 -1.54
CA LEU A 139 -3.32 -3.69 -1.64
C LEU A 139 -3.47 -2.45 -2.52
N ARG A 140 -4.67 -2.22 -3.01
CA ARG A 140 -5.02 -1.02 -3.75
C ARG A 140 -5.31 0.12 -2.79
N GLY A 141 -4.67 1.28 -3.00
CA GLY A 141 -5.04 2.54 -2.40
C GLY A 141 -5.93 3.37 -3.35
N ASN A 142 -6.42 4.50 -2.87
CA ASN A 142 -7.24 5.39 -3.69
C ASN A 142 -6.42 6.14 -4.75
N HIS A 143 -5.10 6.27 -4.58
CA HIS A 143 -4.21 6.82 -5.61
C HIS A 143 -3.85 5.82 -6.71
N GLU A 144 -4.10 4.54 -6.56
CA GLU A 144 -4.03 3.55 -7.64
C GLU A 144 -5.29 3.58 -8.53
N ASP A 145 -5.83 4.79 -8.74
CA ASP A 145 -6.94 5.10 -9.63
C ASP A 145 -6.57 6.16 -10.66
N ALA A 146 -6.92 5.93 -11.93
CA ALA A 146 -6.58 6.82 -13.05
C ALA A 146 -7.09 8.25 -12.89
N LYS A 147 -8.26 8.45 -12.24
CA LYS A 147 -8.83 9.79 -12.01
C LYS A 147 -8.02 10.57 -10.97
N ILE A 148 -7.43 9.86 -10.02
CA ILE A 148 -6.66 10.44 -8.92
C ILE A 148 -5.21 10.67 -9.38
N ASN A 149 -4.51 9.66 -9.82
CA ASN A 149 -3.09 9.78 -10.15
C ASN A 149 -2.79 10.56 -11.44
N ARG A 150 -3.84 10.91 -12.19
CA ARG A 150 -3.75 11.89 -13.29
C ARG A 150 -3.55 13.32 -12.79
N ILE A 151 -3.98 13.61 -11.54
CA ILE A 151 -4.01 14.97 -10.97
C ILE A 151 -2.85 15.18 -10.00
N TYR A 152 -2.46 14.14 -9.26
CA TYR A 152 -1.56 14.28 -8.12
C TYR A 152 -0.09 13.93 -8.39
N GLY A 153 0.30 13.68 -9.65
CA GLY A 153 1.70 13.68 -10.08
C GLY A 153 2.19 12.47 -10.85
N PHE A 154 1.65 11.28 -10.66
CA PHE A 154 2.15 10.07 -11.30
C PHE A 154 2.00 10.08 -12.83
N TYR A 155 0.86 10.58 -13.35
CA TYR A 155 0.67 10.78 -14.79
C TYR A 155 1.76 11.67 -15.40
N ASP A 156 2.05 12.80 -14.74
CA ASP A 156 3.06 13.74 -15.22
C ASP A 156 4.47 13.15 -15.10
N GLU A 157 4.76 12.36 -14.08
CA GLU A 157 6.02 11.63 -13.96
C GLU A 157 6.20 10.63 -15.11
N CYS A 158 5.19 9.80 -15.40
CA CYS A 158 5.20 8.86 -16.51
C CYS A 158 5.37 9.59 -17.86
N LYS A 159 4.59 10.65 -18.09
CA LYS A 159 4.65 11.42 -19.34
C LYS A 159 6.01 12.10 -19.56
N ARG A 160 6.61 12.63 -18.51
CA ARG A 160 7.90 13.32 -18.56
C ARG A 160 9.06 12.36 -18.78
N ARG A 161 9.08 11.22 -18.11
CA ARG A 161 10.20 10.26 -18.14
C ARG A 161 10.08 9.25 -19.28
N PHE A 162 8.86 8.95 -19.70
CA PHE A 162 8.52 8.00 -20.75
C PHE A 162 7.40 8.57 -21.64
N ASN A 163 6.18 8.04 -21.51
CA ASN A 163 5.02 8.47 -22.28
C ASN A 163 3.69 8.11 -21.58
N VAL A 164 2.58 8.60 -22.14
CA VAL A 164 1.22 8.36 -21.63
C VAL A 164 0.80 6.89 -21.74
N ARG A 165 1.35 6.14 -22.71
CA ARG A 165 1.04 4.72 -22.90
C ARG A 165 1.53 3.90 -21.70
N LEU A 166 2.70 4.20 -21.18
CA LEU A 166 3.21 3.54 -19.97
C LEU A 166 2.32 3.79 -18.76
N TRP A 167 1.80 5.01 -18.57
CA TRP A 167 0.83 5.32 -17.53
C TRP A 167 -0.46 4.49 -17.64
N LYS A 168 -0.97 4.26 -18.86
CA LYS A 168 -2.13 3.39 -19.09
C LYS A 168 -1.85 1.94 -18.67
N ILE A 169 -0.65 1.43 -18.94
CA ILE A 169 -0.21 0.08 -18.54
C ILE A 169 -0.20 -0.06 -17.01
N PHE A 170 0.32 0.95 -16.30
CA PHE A 170 0.22 0.97 -14.83
C PHE A 170 -1.24 0.99 -14.36
N THR A 171 -2.10 1.78 -15.01
CA THR A 171 -3.53 1.83 -14.68
C THR A 171 -4.19 0.45 -14.79
N GLU A 172 -3.89 -0.30 -15.85
CA GLU A 172 -4.40 -1.66 -16.02
C GLU A 172 -3.87 -2.62 -14.95
N CYS A 173 -2.62 -2.48 -14.55
CA CYS A 173 -2.02 -3.25 -13.46
C CYS A 173 -2.70 -2.90 -12.12
N PHE A 174 -2.86 -1.62 -11.81
CA PHE A 174 -3.47 -1.13 -10.57
C PHE A 174 -4.93 -1.56 -10.40
N ASN A 175 -5.69 -1.64 -11.50
CA ASN A 175 -7.08 -2.10 -11.48
C ASN A 175 -7.23 -3.57 -11.04
N CYS A 176 -6.13 -4.34 -11.04
CA CYS A 176 -6.12 -5.75 -10.63
C CYS A 176 -5.61 -5.95 -9.19
N LEU A 177 -5.18 -4.89 -8.49
CA LEU A 177 -4.73 -4.98 -7.11
C LEU A 177 -5.86 -5.45 -6.19
N PRO A 178 -5.59 -6.39 -5.26
CA PRO A 178 -6.53 -6.76 -4.19
C PRO A 178 -6.83 -5.57 -3.30
N VAL A 179 -7.98 -5.59 -2.63
CA VAL A 179 -8.49 -4.43 -1.86
C VAL A 179 -8.41 -4.59 -0.35
N ALA A 180 -8.26 -5.82 0.13
CA ALA A 180 -8.17 -6.11 1.56
C ALA A 180 -7.30 -7.35 1.82
N ALA A 181 -6.84 -7.49 3.06
CA ALA A 181 -6.14 -8.67 3.53
C ALA A 181 -6.59 -9.02 4.95
N LEU A 182 -6.64 -10.31 5.25
CA LEU A 182 -6.95 -10.85 6.57
C LEU A 182 -5.71 -11.59 7.11
N ILE A 183 -5.19 -11.14 8.24
CA ILE A 183 -4.03 -11.76 8.89
C ILE A 183 -4.52 -12.70 9.97
N ASP A 184 -4.20 -13.99 9.83
CA ASP A 184 -4.55 -15.08 10.75
C ASP A 184 -5.99 -15.00 11.28
N GLU A 185 -6.95 -14.67 10.38
CA GLU A 185 -8.39 -14.56 10.68
C GLU A 185 -8.75 -13.56 11.78
N LYS A 186 -7.83 -12.63 12.14
CA LYS A 186 -7.99 -11.71 13.29
C LYS A 186 -7.78 -10.24 12.97
N ILE A 187 -6.87 -9.91 12.05
CA ILE A 187 -6.56 -8.51 11.72
C ILE A 187 -6.98 -8.26 10.28
N LEU A 188 -7.98 -7.41 10.09
CA LEU A 188 -8.44 -7.00 8.77
C LEU A 188 -7.71 -5.74 8.32
N CYS A 189 -7.06 -5.82 7.15
CA CYS A 189 -6.27 -4.75 6.57
C CYS A 189 -6.92 -4.24 5.28
N MET A 190 -6.96 -2.91 5.10
CA MET A 190 -7.44 -2.22 3.90
C MET A 190 -6.83 -0.82 3.82
N HIS A 191 -7.04 -0.12 2.72
CA HIS A 191 -6.51 1.22 2.58
C HIS A 191 -7.34 2.27 3.34
N GLY A 192 -8.65 2.38 3.05
CA GLY A 192 -9.59 3.30 3.70
C GLY A 192 -10.13 2.73 5.02
N GLY A 193 -11.38 2.28 5.05
CA GLY A 193 -11.93 1.79 6.31
C GLY A 193 -13.25 1.03 6.17
N CYS A 194 -14.08 1.13 7.19
CA CYS A 194 -15.39 0.48 7.23
C CYS A 194 -16.29 0.93 6.07
N HIS A 195 -17.16 0.03 5.64
CA HIS A 195 -18.05 0.27 4.51
C HIS A 195 -19.53 0.30 4.93
N ARG A 196 -20.30 1.10 4.20
CA ARG A 196 -21.77 1.06 4.19
C ARG A 196 -22.24 -0.03 3.24
N ASN A 197 -23.54 -0.33 3.27
CA ASN A 197 -24.15 -1.35 2.41
C ASN A 197 -24.08 -1.03 0.90
N ASN A 198 -23.80 0.20 0.50
CA ASN A 198 -23.70 0.63 -0.88
C ASN A 198 -22.30 1.21 -1.16
N GLY A 199 -21.60 0.71 -2.19
CA GLY A 199 -20.32 1.27 -2.61
C GLY A 199 -19.10 0.66 -1.92
N LEU A 200 -19.11 -0.63 -1.63
CA LEU A 200 -18.06 -1.38 -0.91
C LEU A 200 -16.64 -0.97 -1.33
N LEU A 201 -16.31 -1.03 -2.63
CA LEU A 201 -14.96 -0.69 -3.09
C LEU A 201 -14.60 0.77 -2.80
N CYS A 202 -15.56 1.70 -2.98
CA CYS A 202 -15.33 3.10 -2.69
C CYS A 202 -15.04 3.31 -1.20
N ASP A 203 -15.83 2.71 -0.32
CA ASP A 203 -15.64 2.87 1.12
C ASP A 203 -14.36 2.22 1.61
N LEU A 204 -13.98 1.02 1.12
CA LEU A 204 -12.71 0.38 1.44
C LEU A 204 -11.47 1.19 1.05
N LEU A 205 -11.59 2.10 0.07
CA LEU A 205 -10.51 2.95 -0.40
C LEU A 205 -10.54 4.38 0.15
N TRP A 206 -11.70 4.88 0.63
CA TRP A 206 -11.88 6.30 0.90
C TRP A 206 -12.47 6.65 2.25
N SER A 207 -13.09 5.70 2.98
CA SER A 207 -13.75 6.02 4.25
C SER A 207 -12.73 6.30 5.36
N ASP A 208 -13.09 7.21 6.27
CA ASP A 208 -12.26 7.65 7.38
C ASP A 208 -12.95 7.48 8.73
N PRO A 209 -12.21 7.11 9.81
CA PRO A 209 -12.72 7.21 11.17
C PRO A 209 -12.85 8.67 11.62
N ASP A 210 -13.89 8.99 12.40
CA ASP A 210 -14.07 10.29 13.04
C ASP A 210 -14.58 10.12 14.47
N ALA A 211 -13.81 10.60 15.44
CA ALA A 211 -14.13 10.49 16.86
C ALA A 211 -15.32 11.36 17.31
N ARG A 212 -15.71 12.32 16.46
CA ARG A 212 -16.79 13.28 16.76
C ARG A 212 -18.18 12.73 16.41
N ILE A 213 -18.25 11.62 15.67
CA ILE A 213 -19.51 11.06 15.17
C ILE A 213 -19.84 9.70 15.78
N GLU A 214 -21.11 9.38 15.82
CA GLU A 214 -21.67 8.06 16.05
C GLU A 214 -22.37 7.61 14.76
N GLY A 215 -22.19 6.34 14.37
CA GLY A 215 -22.74 5.83 13.12
C GLY A 215 -21.95 6.27 11.90
N TRP A 216 -22.64 6.78 10.89
CA TRP A 216 -22.10 7.17 9.60
C TRP A 216 -22.40 8.65 9.32
N ALA A 217 -21.43 9.37 8.71
CA ALA A 217 -21.64 10.71 8.23
C ALA A 217 -21.04 10.88 6.82
N GLU A 218 -21.33 12.00 6.17
CA GLU A 218 -20.70 12.38 4.92
C GLU A 218 -19.22 12.71 5.14
N SER A 219 -18.38 12.34 4.17
CA SER A 219 -16.95 12.64 4.22
C SER A 219 -16.68 14.06 3.71
N ASP A 220 -15.83 14.80 4.40
CA ASP A 220 -15.30 16.11 3.95
C ASP A 220 -14.50 16.00 2.65
N ARG A 221 -14.11 14.78 2.25
CA ARG A 221 -13.45 14.53 0.95
C ARG A 221 -14.42 14.62 -0.23
N GLY A 222 -15.74 14.72 0.00
CA GLY A 222 -16.77 14.72 -1.04
C GLY A 222 -17.00 13.37 -1.71
N VAL A 223 -16.40 12.30 -1.19
CA VAL A 223 -16.54 10.92 -1.65
C VAL A 223 -16.55 9.97 -0.45
N SER A 224 -17.32 8.86 -0.53
CA SER A 224 -17.44 7.86 0.55
C SER A 224 -18.08 8.42 1.83
N CYS A 225 -17.64 8.02 3.01
CA CYS A 225 -18.20 8.37 4.30
C CYS A 225 -17.16 8.46 5.40
N THR A 226 -17.53 9.06 6.51
CA THR A 226 -16.85 8.89 7.80
C THR A 226 -17.65 7.96 8.70
N PHE A 227 -16.97 7.30 9.64
CA PHE A 227 -17.57 6.32 10.56
C PHE A 227 -17.10 6.53 12.00
N GLY A 228 -18.04 6.32 12.93
CA GLY A 228 -17.77 6.39 14.36
C GLY A 228 -17.14 5.11 14.92
N ALA A 229 -16.68 5.21 16.19
CA ALA A 229 -16.10 4.08 16.90
C ALA A 229 -17.09 2.92 17.10
N ASP A 230 -18.39 3.22 17.20
CA ASP A 230 -19.47 2.24 17.29
C ASP A 230 -19.50 1.30 16.06
N LYS A 231 -19.27 1.83 14.86
CA LYS A 231 -19.27 1.02 13.63
C LYS A 231 -18.06 0.10 13.53
N VAL A 232 -16.90 0.53 14.03
CA VAL A 232 -15.72 -0.32 14.13
C VAL A 232 -15.97 -1.50 15.08
N ILE A 233 -16.50 -1.20 16.28
CA ILE A 233 -16.77 -2.22 17.31
C ILE A 233 -17.83 -3.21 16.80
N GLU A 234 -18.96 -2.72 16.28
CA GLU A 234 -20.04 -3.54 15.71
C GLU A 234 -19.50 -4.50 14.61
N PHE A 235 -18.70 -3.97 13.69
CA PHE A 235 -18.14 -4.76 12.60
C PHE A 235 -17.18 -5.85 13.10
N LEU A 236 -16.26 -5.50 14.00
CA LEU A 236 -15.28 -6.44 14.52
C LEU A 236 -15.93 -7.55 15.37
N ASP A 237 -16.90 -7.19 16.23
CA ASP A 237 -17.60 -8.14 17.06
C ASP A 237 -18.46 -9.11 16.22
N LYS A 238 -19.15 -8.60 15.20
CA LYS A 238 -19.95 -9.41 14.27
C LYS A 238 -19.12 -10.43 13.50
N ASN A 239 -17.88 -10.09 13.14
CA ASN A 239 -17.01 -10.91 12.31
C ASN A 239 -15.93 -11.66 13.14
N GLU A 240 -15.97 -11.61 14.46
CA GLU A 240 -15.00 -12.23 15.38
C GLU A 240 -13.56 -11.80 15.14
N LEU A 241 -13.37 -10.52 14.71
CA LEU A 241 -12.08 -9.91 14.42
C LEU A 241 -11.59 -9.09 15.64
N ASP A 242 -10.28 -8.92 15.75
CA ASP A 242 -9.65 -8.20 16.85
C ASP A 242 -9.26 -6.77 16.48
N LEU A 243 -8.81 -6.52 15.25
CA LEU A 243 -8.25 -5.24 14.83
C LEU A 243 -8.55 -4.94 13.36
N ILE A 244 -8.82 -3.66 13.05
CA ILE A 244 -8.70 -3.10 11.71
C ILE A 244 -7.37 -2.35 11.62
N CYS A 245 -6.57 -2.63 10.57
CA CYS A 245 -5.36 -1.88 10.22
C CYS A 245 -5.56 -1.19 8.87
N ARG A 246 -5.39 0.14 8.81
CA ARG A 246 -5.66 0.93 7.61
C ARG A 246 -4.61 2.03 7.39
N GLY A 247 -4.58 2.62 6.20
CA GLY A 247 -3.76 3.74 5.80
C GLY A 247 -4.54 5.04 5.61
N HIS A 248 -4.31 5.75 4.49
CA HIS A 248 -5.14 6.80 3.91
C HIS A 248 -5.16 8.16 4.65
N GLN A 249 -4.84 8.23 5.92
CA GLN A 249 -4.76 9.49 6.68
C GLN A 249 -3.35 9.72 7.19
N VAL A 250 -2.87 10.96 7.01
CA VAL A 250 -1.63 11.41 7.67
C VAL A 250 -1.88 11.50 9.17
N VAL A 251 -0.99 10.89 9.96
CA VAL A 251 -1.03 10.92 11.42
C VAL A 251 0.34 11.32 11.97
N GLU A 252 0.37 12.10 13.06
CA GLU A 252 1.56 12.79 13.57
C GLU A 252 2.71 11.82 13.88
N ASP A 253 2.43 10.73 14.61
CA ASP A 253 3.43 9.74 15.01
C ASP A 253 3.66 8.62 13.98
N GLY A 254 3.07 8.71 12.77
CA GLY A 254 3.05 7.66 11.75
C GLY A 254 2.06 6.53 12.05
N TYR A 255 1.44 6.51 13.22
CA TYR A 255 0.33 5.63 13.58
C TYR A 255 -0.61 6.30 14.57
N GLU A 256 -1.89 5.94 14.50
CA GLU A 256 -2.92 6.44 15.43
C GLU A 256 -3.95 5.36 15.72
N PHE A 257 -4.29 5.19 17.01
CA PHE A 257 -5.33 4.27 17.44
C PHE A 257 -6.70 4.95 17.55
N PHE A 258 -7.71 4.22 17.12
CA PHE A 258 -9.12 4.61 17.20
C PHE A 258 -9.97 3.50 17.84
N ALA A 259 -11.23 3.80 18.23
CA ALA A 259 -12.21 2.84 18.74
C ALA A 259 -11.64 1.93 19.84
N LYS A 260 -11.12 2.51 20.94
CA LYS A 260 -10.51 1.76 22.05
C LYS A 260 -9.40 0.79 21.60
N ARG A 261 -8.59 1.23 20.63
CA ARG A 261 -7.49 0.48 20.02
C ARG A 261 -7.94 -0.73 19.18
N ARG A 262 -9.19 -0.71 18.70
CA ARG A 262 -9.73 -1.72 17.77
C ARG A 262 -9.53 -1.34 16.29
N LEU A 263 -9.04 -0.13 16.02
CA LEU A 263 -8.57 0.30 14.71
C LEU A 263 -7.24 1.03 14.87
N VAL A 264 -6.32 0.81 13.95
CA VAL A 264 -5.07 1.55 13.84
C VAL A 264 -4.89 2.09 12.42
N THR A 265 -4.59 3.37 12.31
CA THR A 265 -4.11 4.01 11.08
C THR A 265 -2.59 3.93 11.05
N ILE A 266 -2.02 3.50 9.92
CA ILE A 266 -0.57 3.44 9.65
C ILE A 266 -0.27 4.35 8.47
N PHE A 267 0.68 5.26 8.64
CA PHE A 267 1.17 6.12 7.58
C PHE A 267 2.69 6.01 7.50
N SER A 268 3.23 5.64 6.34
CA SER A 268 4.65 5.25 6.23
C SER A 268 5.52 6.27 5.49
N ALA A 269 4.97 7.44 5.12
CA ALA A 269 5.66 8.52 4.46
C ALA A 269 5.96 9.67 5.45
N PRO A 270 7.16 9.73 6.08
CA PRO A 270 7.50 10.82 7.01
C PRO A 270 7.66 12.14 6.26
N ASN A 271 7.41 13.27 6.95
CA ASN A 271 7.46 14.63 6.36
C ASN A 271 6.70 14.69 5.03
N TYR A 272 5.43 14.24 5.07
CA TYR A 272 4.60 14.02 3.89
C TYR A 272 4.49 15.27 3.01
N GLY A 273 4.86 15.09 1.73
CA GLY A 273 4.86 16.17 0.75
C GLY A 273 5.85 17.31 1.06
N GLY A 274 6.62 17.24 2.15
CA GLY A 274 7.44 18.33 2.66
C GLY A 274 6.63 19.44 3.36
N GLU A 275 5.34 19.19 3.61
CA GLU A 275 4.39 20.13 4.21
C GLU A 275 4.00 19.71 5.64
N PHE A 276 4.05 18.42 5.93
CA PHE A 276 3.76 17.85 7.25
C PHE A 276 5.08 17.45 7.93
N ASP A 277 5.18 17.64 9.24
CA ASP A 277 6.33 17.19 10.04
C ASP A 277 6.11 15.83 10.72
N ASN A 278 5.13 15.06 10.21
CA ASN A 278 4.77 13.74 10.70
C ASN A 278 5.93 12.74 10.61
N ALA A 279 5.96 11.82 11.57
CA ALA A 279 6.74 10.60 11.43
C ALA A 279 6.07 9.62 10.45
N GLY A 280 6.82 8.65 9.96
CA GLY A 280 6.29 7.45 9.33
C GLY A 280 6.34 6.26 10.30
N ALA A 281 5.52 5.24 10.08
CA ALA A 281 5.55 4.02 10.88
C ALA A 281 5.51 2.75 10.04
N LEU A 282 6.10 1.69 10.59
CA LEU A 282 6.00 0.31 10.18
C LEU A 282 5.39 -0.49 11.32
N LEU A 283 4.30 -1.19 11.09
CA LEU A 283 3.69 -2.09 12.07
C LEU A 283 4.19 -3.52 11.84
N SER A 284 4.82 -4.11 12.84
CA SER A 284 5.21 -5.52 12.85
C SER A 284 4.23 -6.33 13.67
N VAL A 285 3.69 -7.39 13.09
CA VAL A 285 2.83 -8.38 13.73
C VAL A 285 3.63 -9.68 13.84
N ASP A 286 3.84 -10.17 15.06
CA ASP A 286 4.56 -11.41 15.32
C ASP A 286 3.64 -12.65 15.25
N GLU A 287 4.20 -13.85 15.38
CA GLU A 287 3.48 -15.13 15.34
C GLU A 287 2.39 -15.25 16.43
N GLY A 288 2.50 -14.49 17.52
CA GLY A 288 1.51 -14.41 18.59
C GLY A 288 0.49 -13.30 18.39
N LEU A 289 0.46 -12.65 17.22
CA LEU A 289 -0.34 -11.47 16.89
C LEU A 289 -0.06 -10.27 17.82
N VAL A 290 1.15 -10.19 18.38
CA VAL A 290 1.59 -9.01 19.11
C VAL A 290 2.07 -7.96 18.13
N CYS A 291 1.48 -6.76 18.25
CA CYS A 291 1.77 -5.62 17.41
C CYS A 291 2.88 -4.75 18.03
N SER A 292 3.89 -4.39 17.24
CA SER A 292 4.93 -3.42 17.60
C SER A 292 5.17 -2.45 16.47
N PHE A 293 5.63 -1.21 16.79
CA PHE A 293 5.85 -0.16 15.79
C PHE A 293 7.33 0.19 15.72
N GLU A 294 7.79 0.39 14.49
CA GLU A 294 9.07 1.03 14.17
C GLU A 294 8.78 2.40 13.58
N ILE A 295 9.35 3.46 14.17
CA ILE A 295 9.04 4.84 13.81
C ILE A 295 10.16 5.40 12.94
N LEU A 296 9.78 5.89 11.77
CA LEU A 296 10.65 6.60 10.84
C LEU A 296 10.53 8.09 11.08
N LYS A 297 11.50 8.69 11.74
CA LYS A 297 11.55 10.15 11.87
C LYS A 297 11.90 10.81 10.54
N PRO A 298 11.36 12.02 10.25
CA PRO A 298 11.82 12.83 9.13
C PRO A 298 13.34 12.96 9.13
N VAL A 299 13.94 12.98 7.95
CA VAL A 299 15.38 13.20 7.83
C VAL A 299 15.65 14.71 7.97
N ASP A 300 16.36 15.11 9.00
CA ASP A 300 16.83 16.49 9.14
C ASP A 300 17.81 16.81 8.01
N ASN A 301 17.43 17.68 7.09
CA ASN A 301 18.29 18.15 6.00
C ASN A 301 19.51 18.97 6.48
N LYS A 302 19.76 19.02 7.79
CA LYS A 302 20.84 19.82 8.44
C LYS A 302 21.86 18.99 9.20
N ALA A 303 21.74 17.66 9.29
CA ALA A 303 22.68 16.83 10.04
C ALA A 303 23.32 15.75 9.17
N SER A 304 24.65 15.69 9.17
CA SER A 304 25.47 14.57 8.69
C SER A 304 25.12 13.29 9.49
N PRO A 305 25.30 12.07 8.93
CA PRO A 305 24.81 10.85 9.54
C PRO A 305 25.60 10.51 10.82
N SER A 306 24.97 10.67 11.96
CA SER A 306 25.45 10.12 13.21
C SER A 306 24.33 9.39 13.94
N GLY A 307 24.45 8.08 14.00
CA GLY A 307 23.86 7.20 15.01
C GLY A 307 22.34 7.00 14.97
N SER A 308 21.93 5.86 14.44
CA SER A 308 20.57 5.34 14.52
C SER A 308 20.19 5.00 15.97
N ASN A 309 19.28 5.77 16.56
CA ASN A 309 18.55 5.34 17.76
C ASN A 309 17.18 4.81 17.32
N SER A 310 17.06 3.48 17.21
CA SER A 310 15.76 2.83 17.09
C SER A 310 15.13 2.75 18.49
N SER A 311 14.10 3.54 18.74
CA SER A 311 13.27 3.36 19.92
C SER A 311 12.18 2.32 19.60
N LYS A 312 12.40 1.06 20.01
CA LYS A 312 11.34 0.03 19.99
C LYS A 312 10.35 0.32 21.13
N LEU A 313 9.17 0.79 20.77
CA LEU A 313 8.03 0.84 21.70
C LEU A 313 7.29 -0.49 21.59
N THR A 314 7.52 -1.39 22.54
CA THR A 314 6.81 -2.66 22.63
C THR A 314 5.50 -2.45 23.39
N LEU A 315 4.38 -2.67 22.72
CA LEU A 315 3.07 -2.68 23.36
C LEU A 315 2.79 -4.05 23.98
N LYS A 316 2.37 -4.07 25.24
CA LYS A 316 1.92 -5.27 25.93
C LYS A 316 0.68 -5.85 25.23
N LYS A 317 0.57 -7.21 25.24
CA LYS A 317 -0.52 -8.01 24.67
C LYS A 317 -1.89 -7.33 24.75
N LEU A 318 -2.63 -7.36 23.66
CA LEU A 318 -4.07 -7.12 23.67
C LEU A 318 -4.73 -8.07 24.69
N PRO A 319 -5.62 -7.60 25.56
CA PRO A 319 -6.29 -8.48 26.50
C PRO A 319 -7.15 -9.47 25.72
N LYS A 320 -6.94 -10.76 25.94
CA LYS A 320 -7.89 -11.78 25.49
C LYS A 320 -9.23 -11.46 26.11
N THR A 321 -10.27 -11.27 25.29
CA THR A 321 -11.64 -11.21 25.76
C THR A 321 -11.95 -12.53 26.44
N GLY A 322 -11.90 -12.55 27.77
CA GLY A 322 -12.33 -13.70 28.57
C GLY A 322 -13.80 -13.94 28.33
N LYS A 323 -14.15 -15.14 27.90
CA LYS A 323 -15.51 -15.65 28.02
C LYS A 323 -15.82 -15.77 29.52
N ASN A 324 -16.80 -15.04 29.94
CA ASN A 324 -17.70 -15.39 31.04
C ASN A 324 -19.12 -15.24 30.55
#